data_9dcb125969c2e46dc74a1fadc65de9e8
#
_entry.id   9dcb125969c2e46dc74a1fadc65de9e8
#
_cell.length_a   1.000
_cell.length_b   1.000
_cell.length_c   1.000
_cell.angle_alpha   90.00
_cell.angle_beta   90.00
_cell.angle_gamma   90.00
#
_symmetry.space_group_name_H-M   'P 1'
#
loop_
_entity.id
_entity.type
_entity.pdbx_description
1 polymer ?
#
loop_
_entity_poly.entity_id
_entity_poly.type
_entity_poly.pdbx_seq_one_letter_code
_entity_poly.pdbx_strand_id
1 'polypeptide(L)'
;MDKRKIKVAILSMSSLLMISMTASAVLADIQRYFVGVDPSLISMVLTIPSLMGLVFAFASGPLSLHLPKKSLVIFGLVCGLTGGMVALLFGSLSIYVLLGCSLLLGVAQGMNSTMSMALIADYFVAEESGALMGLQSAFVNGGSMVLLFSSGMLAGVSWQLSYLVYLVFIPVIVIVMKNLPNDHPQTADQERPAEKSAKLNARVYFTALIMFLFGVFLFVFQTNVAMYVAAKGFGDASTSGLINTSMSAAGMLTGVLFGRMQRVLRQLIIPVSLVVGSLGMLSIFVIGNLPALFIGAMCCGFCLATINPAGTFVAANAVHASISSLAIAVVTASCSVGIFVSPLLSNAVANAAGGNLAVKFLWATLGLFGTAVLAVIGNAILDKKGIGGQKS
;
A
#
# COMPACT_ATOMS: atom_id res chain seq x y z
N MET A 1 8.19 -29.65 12.87
CA MET A 1 7.62 -28.96 11.68
C MET A 1 8.74 -28.25 10.93
N ASP A 2 8.75 -28.31 9.58
CA ASP A 2 9.85 -27.75 8.79
C ASP A 2 9.63 -26.22 8.61
N LYS A 3 10.26 -25.43 9.50
CA LYS A 3 10.21 -23.95 9.49
C LYS A 3 10.59 -23.37 8.11
N ARG A 4 11.46 -24.07 7.35
CA ARG A 4 11.89 -23.62 6.03
C ARG A 4 10.73 -23.61 5.02
N LYS A 5 9.86 -24.62 5.07
CA LYS A 5 8.67 -24.70 4.19
C LYS A 5 7.68 -23.58 4.51
N ILE A 6 7.43 -23.32 5.79
CA ILE A 6 6.55 -22.23 6.23
C ILE A 6 7.11 -20.87 5.77
N LYS A 7 8.42 -20.65 5.95
CA LYS A 7 9.10 -19.43 5.49
C LYS A 7 8.91 -19.21 3.98
N VAL A 8 9.08 -20.26 3.16
CA VAL A 8 8.88 -20.18 1.70
C VAL A 8 7.45 -19.80 1.38
N ALA A 9 6.45 -20.39 2.03
CA ALA A 9 5.04 -20.08 1.80
C ALA A 9 4.73 -18.61 2.14
N ILE A 10 5.18 -18.13 3.31
CA ILE A 10 4.97 -16.74 3.74
C ILE A 10 5.62 -15.76 2.76
N LEU A 11 6.85 -15.98 2.35
CA LEU A 11 7.55 -15.08 1.44
C LEU A 11 6.94 -15.09 0.03
N SER A 12 6.50 -16.28 -0.46
CA SER A 12 5.84 -16.38 -1.75
C SER A 12 4.51 -15.62 -1.79
N MET A 13 3.65 -15.76 -0.76
CA MET A 13 2.40 -15.00 -0.72
C MET A 13 2.64 -13.50 -0.50
N SER A 14 3.69 -13.13 0.23
CA SER A 14 4.03 -11.73 0.49
C SER A 14 4.46 -11.00 -0.79
N SER A 15 5.09 -11.67 -1.75
CA SER A 15 5.45 -11.07 -3.04
C SER A 15 4.24 -10.59 -3.87
N LEU A 16 3.03 -11.05 -3.54
CA LEU A 16 1.79 -10.70 -4.26
C LEU A 16 0.97 -9.60 -3.57
N LEU A 17 1.37 -9.16 -2.37
CA LEU A 17 0.55 -8.22 -1.57
C LEU A 17 0.31 -6.87 -2.26
N MET A 18 1.21 -6.45 -3.15
CA MET A 18 1.11 -5.19 -3.89
C MET A 18 0.71 -5.37 -5.37
N ILE A 19 0.18 -6.55 -5.75
CA ILE A 19 -0.13 -6.84 -7.16
C ILE A 19 -1.20 -5.91 -7.73
N SER A 20 -2.13 -5.40 -6.91
CA SER A 20 -3.12 -4.40 -7.32
C SER A 20 -2.50 -3.13 -7.89
N MET A 21 -1.25 -2.80 -7.52
CA MET A 21 -0.53 -1.63 -8.05
C MET A 21 -0.17 -1.76 -9.53
N THR A 22 -0.20 -2.96 -10.10
CA THR A 22 0.04 -3.18 -11.54
C THR A 22 -0.94 -2.40 -12.42
N ALA A 23 -2.17 -2.16 -11.94
CA ALA A 23 -3.16 -1.33 -12.63
C ALA A 23 -2.68 0.12 -12.86
N SER A 24 -1.73 0.64 -12.05
CA SER A 24 -1.24 2.02 -12.21
C SER A 24 -0.57 2.28 -13.55
N ALA A 25 0.02 1.26 -14.18
CA ALA A 25 0.66 1.39 -15.49
C ALA A 25 -0.36 1.53 -16.64
N VAL A 26 -1.53 0.95 -16.50
CA VAL A 26 -2.54 0.82 -17.57
C VAL A 26 -3.74 1.76 -17.44
N LEU A 27 -3.78 2.60 -16.40
CA LEU A 27 -4.92 3.51 -16.17
C LEU A 27 -5.21 4.43 -17.37
N ALA A 28 -4.18 4.89 -18.09
CA ALA A 28 -4.35 5.73 -19.27
C ALA A 28 -5.00 4.99 -20.43
N ASP A 29 -4.63 3.73 -20.64
CA ASP A 29 -5.19 2.90 -21.72
C ASP A 29 -6.62 2.49 -21.39
N ILE A 30 -6.91 2.19 -20.12
CA ILE A 30 -8.28 1.96 -19.64
C ILE A 30 -9.12 3.22 -19.86
N GLN A 31 -8.60 4.41 -19.56
CA GLN A 31 -9.32 5.68 -19.80
C GLN A 31 -9.60 5.94 -21.27
N ARG A 32 -8.65 5.62 -22.15
CA ARG A 32 -8.82 5.73 -23.61
C ARG A 32 -9.84 4.72 -24.13
N TYR A 33 -9.88 3.53 -23.54
CA TYR A 33 -10.82 2.47 -23.94
C TYR A 33 -12.26 2.79 -23.53
N PHE A 34 -12.48 3.26 -22.31
CA PHE A 34 -13.79 3.63 -21.79
C PHE A 34 -14.05 5.12 -21.96
N VAL A 35 -14.30 5.53 -23.21
CA VAL A 35 -14.61 6.93 -23.55
C VAL A 35 -15.88 7.39 -22.85
N GLY A 36 -15.83 8.56 -22.21
CA GLY A 36 -17.01 9.15 -21.51
C GLY A 36 -17.18 8.69 -20.07
N VAL A 37 -16.37 7.78 -19.56
CA VAL A 37 -16.36 7.40 -18.13
C VAL A 37 -15.57 8.43 -17.34
N ASP A 38 -16.09 8.78 -16.15
CA ASP A 38 -15.44 9.73 -15.25
C ASP A 38 -14.03 9.25 -14.87
N PRO A 39 -12.98 10.08 -14.99
CA PRO A 39 -11.61 9.72 -14.63
C PRO A 39 -11.46 9.24 -13.19
N SER A 40 -12.36 9.66 -12.29
CA SER A 40 -12.34 9.19 -10.90
C SER A 40 -12.69 7.71 -10.81
N LEU A 41 -13.69 7.23 -11.57
CA LEU A 41 -14.04 5.81 -11.62
C LEU A 41 -12.91 4.96 -12.18
N ILE A 42 -12.20 5.46 -13.19
CA ILE A 42 -11.03 4.79 -13.75
C ILE A 42 -9.92 4.65 -12.70
N SER A 43 -9.63 5.75 -12.00
CA SER A 43 -8.61 5.74 -10.94
C SER A 43 -9.00 4.87 -9.74
N MET A 44 -10.31 4.66 -9.51
CA MET A 44 -10.81 3.77 -8.46
C MET A 44 -10.44 2.30 -8.68
N VAL A 45 -10.17 1.87 -9.92
CA VAL A 45 -9.64 0.53 -10.19
C VAL A 45 -8.36 0.25 -9.37
N LEU A 46 -7.53 1.29 -9.16
CA LEU A 46 -6.31 1.20 -8.36
C LEU A 46 -6.56 1.37 -6.85
N THR A 47 -7.55 2.16 -6.44
CA THR A 47 -7.69 2.57 -5.03
C THR A 47 -8.74 1.79 -4.24
N ILE A 48 -9.73 1.19 -4.90
CA ILE A 48 -10.71 0.27 -4.27
C ILE A 48 -10.04 -0.88 -3.52
N PRO A 49 -8.97 -1.52 -4.04
CA PRO A 49 -8.30 -2.59 -3.31
C PRO A 49 -7.81 -2.16 -1.92
N SER A 50 -7.38 -0.91 -1.74
CA SER A 50 -6.92 -0.40 -0.44
C SER A 50 -8.05 -0.32 0.58
N LEU A 51 -9.25 0.10 0.15
CA LEU A 51 -10.42 0.18 1.02
C LEU A 51 -10.94 -1.22 1.40
N MET A 52 -11.10 -2.10 0.42
CA MET A 52 -11.54 -3.49 0.67
C MET A 52 -10.48 -4.27 1.43
N GLY A 53 -9.19 -4.01 1.16
CA GLY A 53 -8.08 -4.59 1.90
C GLY A 53 -8.16 -4.25 3.39
N LEU A 54 -8.53 -3.02 3.72
CA LEU A 54 -8.78 -2.60 5.09
C LEU A 54 -9.91 -3.42 5.74
N VAL A 55 -11.08 -3.52 5.09
CA VAL A 55 -12.24 -4.27 5.61
C VAL A 55 -11.86 -5.72 5.90
N PHE A 56 -11.18 -6.38 4.96
CA PHE A 56 -10.81 -7.79 5.10
C PHE A 56 -9.58 -8.01 6.01
N ALA A 57 -8.71 -7.03 6.17
CA ALA A 57 -7.67 -7.08 7.20
C ALA A 57 -8.29 -7.12 8.61
N PHE A 58 -9.30 -6.29 8.87
CA PHE A 58 -10.04 -6.34 10.14
C PHE A 58 -10.85 -7.64 10.31
N ALA A 59 -11.53 -8.09 9.25
CA ALA A 59 -12.33 -9.30 9.29
C ALA A 59 -11.49 -10.56 9.48
N SER A 60 -10.25 -10.57 8.98
CA SER A 60 -9.37 -11.75 9.04
C SER A 60 -8.97 -12.16 10.45
N GLY A 61 -8.87 -11.20 11.40
CA GLY A 61 -8.59 -11.48 12.80
C GLY A 61 -9.66 -12.39 13.43
N PRO A 62 -10.92 -11.95 13.57
CA PRO A 62 -12.01 -12.79 14.07
C PRO A 62 -12.20 -14.09 13.29
N LEU A 63 -12.07 -14.06 11.95
CA LEU A 63 -12.19 -15.25 11.12
C LEU A 63 -11.11 -16.30 11.45
N SER A 64 -9.90 -15.88 11.80
CA SER A 64 -8.81 -16.79 12.16
C SER A 64 -9.04 -17.54 13.49
N LEU A 65 -9.99 -17.10 14.31
CA LEU A 65 -10.42 -17.82 15.51
C LEU A 65 -11.32 -19.04 15.19
N HIS A 66 -12.00 -19.01 14.04
CA HIS A 66 -12.95 -20.06 13.64
C HIS A 66 -12.45 -20.90 12.46
N LEU A 67 -11.58 -20.35 11.63
CA LEU A 67 -11.08 -21.00 10.41
C LEU A 67 -9.55 -21.15 10.46
N PRO A 68 -9.00 -22.26 9.91
CA PRO A 68 -7.55 -22.42 9.78
C PRO A 68 -6.94 -21.28 8.99
N LYS A 69 -5.81 -20.71 9.46
CA LYS A 69 -5.12 -19.61 8.77
C LYS A 69 -4.75 -19.96 7.33
N LYS A 70 -4.39 -21.23 7.08
CA LYS A 70 -4.16 -21.75 5.72
C LYS A 70 -5.36 -21.55 4.79
N SER A 71 -6.57 -21.85 5.27
CA SER A 71 -7.79 -21.69 4.47
C SER A 71 -8.06 -20.23 4.14
N LEU A 72 -7.84 -19.32 5.08
CA LEU A 72 -7.98 -17.89 4.88
C LEU A 72 -6.98 -17.36 3.85
N VAL A 73 -5.71 -17.80 3.92
CA VAL A 73 -4.67 -17.44 2.92
C VAL A 73 -5.07 -17.95 1.55
N ILE A 74 -5.47 -19.21 1.40
CA ILE A 74 -5.86 -19.79 0.11
C ILE A 74 -7.09 -19.06 -0.44
N PHE A 75 -8.09 -18.76 0.38
CA PHE A 75 -9.26 -18.00 -0.02
C PHE A 75 -8.85 -16.61 -0.59
N GLY A 76 -8.00 -15.87 0.13
CA GLY A 76 -7.47 -14.59 -0.36
C GLY A 76 -6.74 -14.73 -1.69
N LEU A 77 -5.85 -15.73 -1.84
CA LEU A 77 -5.12 -15.97 -3.08
C LEU A 77 -6.05 -16.34 -4.25
N VAL A 78 -7.08 -17.16 -3.98
CA VAL A 78 -8.09 -17.52 -5.00
C VAL A 78 -8.91 -16.29 -5.42
N CYS A 79 -9.31 -15.42 -4.49
CA CYS A 79 -9.96 -14.16 -4.82
C CYS A 79 -9.07 -13.29 -5.73
N GLY A 80 -7.76 -13.22 -5.42
CA GLY A 80 -6.80 -12.48 -6.25
C GLY A 80 -6.67 -13.05 -7.67
N LEU A 81 -6.55 -14.37 -7.79
CA LEU A 81 -6.52 -15.06 -9.08
C LEU A 81 -7.80 -14.81 -9.88
N THR A 82 -8.95 -15.01 -9.23
CA THR A 82 -10.27 -14.81 -9.88
C THR A 82 -10.44 -13.37 -10.35
N GLY A 83 -10.11 -12.38 -9.50
CA GLY A 83 -10.17 -10.97 -9.87
C GLY A 83 -9.30 -10.65 -11.09
N GLY A 84 -8.05 -11.17 -11.12
CA GLY A 84 -7.16 -10.99 -12.26
C GLY A 84 -7.65 -11.67 -13.53
N MET A 85 -8.15 -12.91 -13.43
CA MET A 85 -8.65 -13.65 -14.60
C MET A 85 -9.95 -13.08 -15.16
N VAL A 86 -10.87 -12.66 -14.30
CA VAL A 86 -12.09 -11.96 -14.72
C VAL A 86 -11.76 -10.63 -15.40
N ALA A 87 -10.79 -9.88 -14.87
CA ALA A 87 -10.34 -8.64 -15.51
C ALA A 87 -9.71 -8.88 -16.88
N LEU A 88 -8.91 -9.96 -17.04
CA LEU A 88 -8.31 -10.35 -18.32
C LEU A 88 -9.37 -10.70 -19.37
N LEU A 89 -10.36 -11.51 -19.00
CA LEU A 89 -11.33 -12.09 -19.96
C LEU A 89 -12.52 -11.16 -20.20
N PHE A 90 -13.00 -10.48 -19.19
CA PHE A 90 -14.24 -9.72 -19.21
C PHE A 90 -14.06 -8.22 -18.87
N GLY A 91 -12.84 -7.77 -18.55
CA GLY A 91 -12.56 -6.38 -18.18
C GLY A 91 -12.92 -5.37 -19.26
N SER A 92 -12.90 -5.79 -20.55
CA SER A 92 -13.27 -4.95 -21.69
C SER A 92 -14.78 -4.70 -21.81
N LEU A 93 -15.63 -5.47 -21.13
CA LEU A 93 -17.09 -5.31 -21.23
C LEU A 93 -17.60 -4.06 -20.54
N SER A 94 -17.05 -3.73 -19.36
CA SER A 94 -17.49 -2.57 -18.59
C SER A 94 -16.47 -2.19 -17.52
N ILE A 95 -16.36 -0.89 -17.23
CA ILE A 95 -15.57 -0.39 -16.10
C ILE A 95 -16.04 -0.99 -14.75
N TYR A 96 -17.33 -1.27 -14.60
CA TYR A 96 -17.87 -1.88 -13.39
C TYR A 96 -17.37 -3.31 -13.16
N VAL A 97 -17.03 -4.05 -14.23
CA VAL A 97 -16.37 -5.37 -14.12
C VAL A 97 -14.97 -5.19 -13.53
N LEU A 98 -14.18 -4.21 -14.00
CA LEU A 98 -12.86 -3.91 -13.44
C LEU A 98 -12.95 -3.47 -11.97
N LEU A 99 -13.94 -2.66 -11.61
CA LEU A 99 -14.18 -2.27 -10.23
C LEU A 99 -14.54 -3.48 -9.35
N GLY A 100 -15.38 -4.38 -9.84
CA GLY A 100 -15.69 -5.66 -9.17
C GLY A 100 -14.44 -6.54 -8.99
N CYS A 101 -13.58 -6.62 -9.99
CA CYS A 101 -12.29 -7.30 -9.88
C CYS A 101 -11.39 -6.65 -8.83
N SER A 102 -11.38 -5.32 -8.76
CA SER A 102 -10.62 -4.56 -7.76
C SER A 102 -11.08 -4.84 -6.33
N LEU A 103 -12.38 -5.08 -6.11
CA LEU A 103 -12.89 -5.54 -4.81
C LEU A 103 -12.26 -6.89 -4.41
N LEU A 104 -12.23 -7.87 -5.33
CA LEU A 104 -11.62 -9.18 -5.08
C LEU A 104 -10.11 -9.07 -4.80
N LEU A 105 -9.41 -8.18 -5.49
CA LEU A 105 -7.99 -7.89 -5.22
C LEU A 105 -7.79 -7.29 -3.82
N GLY A 106 -8.71 -6.45 -3.36
CA GLY A 106 -8.70 -5.92 -2.00
C GLY A 106 -8.89 -7.02 -0.95
N VAL A 107 -9.81 -7.97 -1.17
CA VAL A 107 -9.95 -9.16 -0.32
C VAL A 107 -8.61 -9.91 -0.22
N ALA A 108 -7.99 -10.18 -1.36
CA ALA A 108 -6.70 -10.86 -1.43
C ALA A 108 -5.61 -10.12 -0.64
N GLN A 109 -5.50 -8.80 -0.84
CA GLN A 109 -4.50 -7.96 -0.17
C GLN A 109 -4.72 -7.92 1.34
N GLY A 110 -5.94 -7.66 1.81
CA GLY A 110 -6.27 -7.51 3.22
C GLY A 110 -6.06 -8.80 4.00
N MET A 111 -6.62 -9.91 3.51
CA MET A 111 -6.48 -11.21 4.18
C MET A 111 -5.03 -11.68 4.22
N ASN A 112 -4.34 -11.66 3.09
CA ASN A 112 -2.98 -12.19 3.02
C ASN A 112 -1.97 -11.32 3.77
N SER A 113 -2.14 -9.99 3.83
CA SER A 113 -1.26 -9.12 4.61
C SER A 113 -1.35 -9.43 6.11
N THR A 114 -2.56 -9.56 6.64
CA THR A 114 -2.78 -9.88 8.07
C THR A 114 -2.33 -11.30 8.39
N MET A 115 -2.70 -12.28 7.56
CA MET A 115 -2.34 -13.68 7.79
C MET A 115 -0.84 -13.91 7.68
N SER A 116 -0.12 -13.21 6.79
CA SER A 116 1.34 -13.33 6.70
C SER A 116 2.03 -12.92 8.00
N MET A 117 1.60 -11.81 8.61
CA MET A 117 2.13 -11.35 9.90
C MET A 117 1.75 -12.30 11.04
N ALA A 118 0.51 -12.79 11.05
CA ALA A 118 0.05 -13.76 12.06
C ALA A 118 0.85 -15.07 12.00
N LEU A 119 1.12 -15.59 10.79
CA LEU A 119 1.91 -16.80 10.62
C LEU A 119 3.39 -16.59 11.05
N ILE A 120 3.96 -15.41 10.83
CA ILE A 120 5.29 -15.09 11.34
C ILE A 120 5.30 -15.13 12.88
N ALA A 121 4.31 -14.52 13.51
CA ALA A 121 4.22 -14.48 14.97
C ALA A 121 3.99 -15.87 15.61
N ASP A 122 3.25 -16.76 14.93
CA ASP A 122 2.91 -18.08 15.46
C ASP A 122 4.09 -19.08 15.39
N TYR A 123 4.85 -19.02 14.28
CA TYR A 123 5.83 -20.07 13.99
C TYR A 123 7.29 -19.69 14.26
N PHE A 124 7.58 -18.40 14.48
CA PHE A 124 8.94 -17.92 14.65
C PHE A 124 9.11 -17.18 15.98
N VAL A 125 10.21 -17.46 16.69
CA VAL A 125 10.55 -16.76 17.94
C VAL A 125 10.96 -15.32 17.68
N ALA A 126 10.95 -14.46 18.71
CA ALA A 126 11.10 -13.02 18.59
C ALA A 126 12.29 -12.55 17.71
N GLU A 127 13.47 -13.15 17.87
CA GLU A 127 14.67 -12.78 17.07
C GLU A 127 14.51 -13.18 15.59
N GLU A 128 14.02 -14.40 15.31
CA GLU A 128 13.78 -14.90 13.96
C GLU A 128 12.63 -14.12 13.30
N SER A 129 11.61 -13.74 14.06
CA SER A 129 10.44 -13.01 13.60
C SER A 129 10.81 -11.62 13.05
N GLY A 130 11.65 -10.86 13.77
CA GLY A 130 12.11 -9.56 13.30
C GLY A 130 12.89 -9.62 11.98
N ALA A 131 13.79 -10.58 11.86
CA ALA A 131 14.55 -10.80 10.62
C ALA A 131 13.62 -11.23 9.46
N LEU A 132 12.63 -12.07 9.75
CA LEU A 132 11.68 -12.56 8.74
C LEU A 132 10.71 -11.46 8.29
N MET A 133 10.28 -10.56 9.18
CA MET A 133 9.47 -9.37 8.82
C MET A 133 10.25 -8.43 7.87
N GLY A 134 11.54 -8.23 8.14
CA GLY A 134 12.40 -7.48 7.23
C GLY A 134 12.52 -8.13 5.85
N LEU A 135 12.72 -9.45 5.82
CA LEU A 135 12.77 -10.22 4.57
C LEU A 135 11.42 -10.20 3.84
N GLN A 136 10.30 -10.31 4.57
CA GLN A 136 8.96 -10.18 4.02
C GLN A 136 8.77 -8.81 3.33
N SER A 137 9.17 -7.72 3.98
CA SER A 137 9.12 -6.39 3.37
C SER A 137 9.92 -6.31 2.07
N ALA A 138 11.10 -6.94 2.02
CA ALA A 138 11.88 -7.04 0.80
C ALA A 138 11.16 -7.83 -0.31
N PHE A 139 10.48 -8.93 0.03
CA PHE A 139 9.69 -9.72 -0.91
C PHE A 139 8.43 -8.98 -1.41
N VAL A 140 7.77 -8.20 -0.55
CA VAL A 140 6.64 -7.33 -0.94
C VAL A 140 7.09 -6.31 -1.99
N ASN A 141 8.17 -5.58 -1.73
CA ASN A 141 8.66 -4.55 -2.65
C ASN A 141 9.33 -5.16 -3.90
N GLY A 142 10.12 -6.21 -3.74
CA GLY A 142 10.74 -6.92 -4.86
C GLY A 142 9.71 -7.60 -5.77
N GLY A 143 8.70 -8.23 -5.18
CA GLY A 143 7.56 -8.79 -5.92
C GLY A 143 6.79 -7.71 -6.68
N SER A 144 6.48 -6.60 -6.03
CA SER A 144 5.84 -5.44 -6.67
C SER A 144 6.65 -4.93 -7.86
N MET A 145 7.98 -4.80 -7.70
CA MET A 145 8.88 -4.35 -8.77
C MET A 145 8.81 -5.28 -10.00
N VAL A 146 8.90 -6.58 -9.80
CA VAL A 146 8.83 -7.57 -10.89
C VAL A 146 7.46 -7.55 -11.57
N LEU A 147 6.39 -7.50 -10.77
CA LEU A 147 5.01 -7.51 -11.28
C LEU A 147 4.67 -6.23 -12.04
N LEU A 148 5.08 -5.06 -11.55
CA LEU A 148 4.89 -3.76 -12.23
C LEU A 148 5.65 -3.72 -13.57
N PHE A 149 6.91 -4.18 -13.58
CA PHE A 149 7.69 -4.26 -14.80
C PHE A 149 7.05 -5.20 -15.82
N SER A 150 6.71 -6.42 -15.40
CA SER A 150 6.08 -7.41 -16.28
C SER A 150 4.71 -6.95 -16.80
N SER A 151 3.89 -6.35 -15.92
CA SER A 151 2.59 -5.79 -16.29
C SER A 151 2.73 -4.66 -17.30
N GLY A 152 3.67 -3.73 -17.09
CA GLY A 152 3.96 -2.64 -18.03
C GLY A 152 4.41 -3.14 -19.40
N MET A 153 5.28 -4.15 -19.45
CA MET A 153 5.73 -4.77 -20.71
C MET A 153 4.57 -5.43 -21.46
N LEU A 154 3.74 -6.19 -20.79
CA LEU A 154 2.56 -6.83 -21.39
C LEU A 154 1.53 -5.80 -21.85
N ALA A 155 1.38 -4.71 -21.13
CA ALA A 155 0.48 -3.62 -21.46
C ALA A 155 0.90 -2.87 -22.75
N GLY A 156 2.18 -2.88 -23.11
CA GLY A 156 2.66 -2.37 -24.38
C GLY A 156 2.05 -3.06 -25.61
N VAL A 157 1.54 -4.29 -25.44
CA VAL A 157 0.80 -5.01 -26.49
C VAL A 157 -0.70 -4.72 -26.40
N SER A 158 -1.29 -4.91 -25.22
CA SER A 158 -2.65 -4.47 -24.89
C SER A 158 -2.83 -4.36 -23.37
N TRP A 159 -3.66 -3.42 -22.92
CA TRP A 159 -3.88 -3.22 -21.48
C TRP A 159 -4.49 -4.46 -20.78
N GLN A 160 -5.29 -5.26 -21.49
CA GLN A 160 -5.86 -6.50 -20.96
C GLN A 160 -4.78 -7.52 -20.63
N LEU A 161 -3.75 -7.64 -21.49
CA LEU A 161 -2.65 -8.59 -21.28
C LEU A 161 -1.84 -8.30 -20.02
N SER A 162 -1.87 -7.07 -19.50
CA SER A 162 -1.25 -6.74 -18.22
C SER A 162 -1.77 -7.62 -17.08
N TYR A 163 -3.02 -8.08 -17.16
CA TYR A 163 -3.62 -8.97 -16.16
C TYR A 163 -3.10 -10.42 -16.22
N LEU A 164 -2.33 -10.81 -17.25
CA LEU A 164 -1.65 -12.12 -17.26
C LEU A 164 -0.68 -12.31 -16.09
N VAL A 165 -0.14 -11.24 -15.54
CA VAL A 165 0.73 -11.33 -14.34
C VAL A 165 0.03 -11.97 -13.14
N TYR A 166 -1.31 -11.96 -13.12
CA TYR A 166 -2.10 -12.58 -12.05
C TYR A 166 -2.06 -14.13 -12.09
N LEU A 167 -1.62 -14.74 -13.20
CA LEU A 167 -1.37 -16.18 -13.24
C LEU A 167 -0.30 -16.62 -12.22
N VAL A 168 0.53 -15.71 -11.74
CA VAL A 168 1.50 -15.97 -10.67
C VAL A 168 0.83 -16.42 -9.35
N PHE A 169 -0.45 -16.15 -9.16
CA PHE A 169 -1.20 -16.71 -8.03
C PHE A 169 -1.23 -18.23 -8.03
N ILE A 170 -1.27 -18.88 -9.23
CA ILE A 170 -1.36 -20.35 -9.36
C ILE A 170 -0.19 -21.05 -8.65
N PRO A 171 1.09 -20.80 -9.04
CA PRO A 171 2.21 -21.42 -8.35
C PRO A 171 2.28 -21.05 -6.86
N VAL A 172 1.89 -19.83 -6.47
CA VAL A 172 1.89 -19.43 -5.06
C VAL A 172 0.82 -20.19 -4.26
N ILE A 173 -0.38 -20.40 -4.80
CA ILE A 173 -1.42 -21.24 -4.20
C ILE A 173 -0.88 -22.65 -3.96
N VAL A 174 -0.23 -23.25 -4.98
CA VAL A 174 0.36 -24.60 -4.85
C VAL A 174 1.45 -24.66 -3.77
N ILE A 175 2.32 -23.64 -3.71
CA ILE A 175 3.35 -23.54 -2.68
C ILE A 175 2.73 -23.44 -1.28
N VAL A 176 1.70 -22.61 -1.11
CA VAL A 176 0.98 -22.43 0.16
C VAL A 176 0.26 -23.73 0.56
N MET A 177 -0.43 -24.37 -0.37
CA MET A 177 -1.12 -25.65 -0.12
C MET A 177 -0.18 -26.74 0.38
N LYS A 178 1.03 -26.83 -0.20
CA LYS A 178 2.01 -27.87 0.15
C LYS A 178 2.81 -27.57 1.41
N ASN A 179 3.08 -26.29 1.69
CA ASN A 179 4.06 -25.89 2.70
C ASN A 179 3.45 -25.33 3.99
N LEU A 180 2.19 -24.83 3.96
CA LEU A 180 1.51 -24.39 5.17
C LEU A 180 0.79 -25.57 5.83
N PRO A 181 0.96 -25.75 7.14
CA PRO A 181 0.22 -26.76 7.89
C PRO A 181 -1.27 -26.42 7.99
N ASN A 182 -2.08 -27.42 8.21
CA ASN A 182 -3.52 -27.29 8.39
C ASN A 182 -3.82 -27.29 9.90
N ASP A 183 -3.25 -26.30 10.60
CA ASP A 183 -3.45 -26.21 12.04
C ASP A 183 -4.87 -25.76 12.35
N HIS A 184 -5.48 -26.44 13.34
CA HIS A 184 -6.76 -26.01 13.89
C HIS A 184 -6.60 -24.64 14.56
N PRO A 185 -7.67 -23.83 14.57
CA PRO A 185 -7.66 -22.59 15.32
C PRO A 185 -7.22 -22.89 16.75
N GLN A 186 -6.17 -22.24 17.23
CA GLN A 186 -5.86 -22.33 18.65
C GLN A 186 -7.03 -21.67 19.37
N THR A 187 -7.81 -22.48 20.08
CA THR A 187 -8.80 -21.96 21.02
C THR A 187 -8.11 -20.93 21.90
N ALA A 188 -8.68 -19.75 21.91
CA ALA A 188 -8.13 -18.57 22.54
C ALA A 188 -8.05 -18.72 24.07
N ASP A 189 -7.09 -19.51 24.56
CA ASP A 189 -6.69 -19.55 25.98
C ASP A 189 -5.74 -18.37 26.32
N GLN A 190 -5.61 -17.41 25.44
CA GLN A 190 -5.01 -16.12 25.70
C GLN A 190 -5.96 -14.98 25.33
N GLU A 191 -7.14 -14.97 25.94
CA GLU A 191 -7.76 -13.71 26.30
C GLU A 191 -6.78 -12.99 27.25
N ARG A 192 -5.85 -12.22 26.67
CA ARG A 192 -5.29 -11.11 27.45
C ARG A 192 -6.49 -10.24 27.78
N PRO A 193 -6.85 -10.09 29.09
CA PRO A 193 -7.99 -9.27 29.47
C PRO A 193 -7.76 -7.92 28.80
N ALA A 194 -8.61 -7.57 27.85
CA ALA A 194 -8.68 -6.20 27.37
C ALA A 194 -9.02 -5.38 28.64
N GLU A 195 -8.06 -4.66 29.16
CA GLU A 195 -8.34 -3.68 30.20
C GLU A 195 -9.40 -2.75 29.62
N LYS A 196 -10.64 -2.91 30.09
CA LYS A 196 -11.86 -2.26 29.57
C LYS A 196 -11.81 -0.72 29.62
N SER A 197 -10.68 -0.12 30.00
CA SER A 197 -10.51 1.30 30.21
C SER A 197 -9.39 1.97 29.41
N ALA A 198 -8.60 1.25 28.62
CA ALA A 198 -7.50 1.87 27.86
C ALA A 198 -8.06 2.63 26.65
N LYS A 199 -8.00 3.96 26.68
CA LYS A 199 -8.44 4.85 25.58
C LYS A 199 -7.27 5.18 24.67
N LEU A 200 -7.53 5.29 23.36
CA LEU A 200 -6.58 5.84 22.41
C LEU A 200 -6.27 7.29 22.78
N ASN A 201 -4.99 7.65 22.74
CA ASN A 201 -4.56 9.00 23.07
C ASN A 201 -4.55 9.95 21.86
N ALA A 202 -4.42 11.24 22.11
CA ALA A 202 -4.41 12.27 21.07
C ALA A 202 -3.29 12.06 20.03
N ARG A 203 -2.17 11.43 20.43
CA ARG A 203 -1.05 11.16 19.52
C ARG A 203 -1.43 10.14 18.43
N VAL A 204 -2.23 9.13 18.76
CA VAL A 204 -2.74 8.15 17.78
C VAL A 204 -3.66 8.82 16.76
N TYR A 205 -4.61 9.64 17.21
CA TYR A 205 -5.52 10.36 16.32
C TYR A 205 -4.78 11.36 15.43
N PHE A 206 -3.78 12.04 15.98
CA PHE A 206 -2.94 12.94 15.20
C PHE A 206 -2.13 12.19 14.14
N THR A 207 -1.51 11.06 14.51
CA THR A 207 -0.80 10.21 13.55
C THR A 207 -1.76 9.67 12.48
N ALA A 208 -2.97 9.29 12.85
CA ALA A 208 -4.01 8.84 11.91
C ALA A 208 -4.37 9.94 10.91
N LEU A 209 -4.49 11.21 11.35
CA LEU A 209 -4.71 12.36 10.46
C LEU A 209 -3.55 12.55 9.48
N ILE A 210 -2.30 12.49 9.95
CA ILE A 210 -1.11 12.59 9.09
C ILE A 210 -1.10 11.46 8.04
N MET A 211 -1.43 10.22 8.44
CA MET A 211 -1.48 9.07 7.53
C MET A 211 -2.63 9.17 6.53
N PHE A 212 -3.77 9.73 6.92
CA PHE A 212 -4.87 10.03 6.00
C PHE A 212 -4.42 11.03 4.93
N LEU A 213 -3.85 12.17 5.34
CA LEU A 213 -3.37 13.20 4.42
C LEU A 213 -2.25 12.69 3.52
N PHE A 214 -1.32 11.91 4.07
CA PHE A 214 -0.30 11.21 3.30
C PHE A 214 -0.92 10.32 2.21
N GLY A 215 -1.91 9.50 2.55
CA GLY A 215 -2.63 8.66 1.59
C GLY A 215 -3.30 9.50 0.49
N VAL A 216 -3.97 10.59 0.86
CA VAL A 216 -4.63 11.50 -0.10
C VAL A 216 -3.64 12.08 -1.10
N PHE A 217 -2.53 12.64 -0.63
CA PHE A 217 -1.64 13.41 -1.49
C PHE A 217 -0.60 12.56 -2.22
N LEU A 218 -0.05 11.50 -1.60
CA LEU A 218 0.96 10.68 -2.25
C LEU A 218 0.39 9.84 -3.39
N PHE A 219 -0.83 9.30 -3.22
CA PHE A 219 -1.45 8.44 -4.24
C PHE A 219 -1.87 9.19 -5.50
N VAL A 220 -1.86 10.51 -5.50
CA VAL A 220 -1.99 11.32 -6.72
C VAL A 220 -0.96 10.91 -7.77
N PHE A 221 0.28 10.60 -7.37
CA PHE A 221 1.29 10.09 -8.29
C PHE A 221 0.84 8.81 -8.97
N GLN A 222 0.51 7.79 -8.20
CA GLN A 222 0.18 6.45 -8.71
C GLN A 222 -1.06 6.44 -9.62
N THR A 223 -2.07 7.26 -9.29
CA THR A 223 -3.31 7.33 -10.04
C THR A 223 -3.21 8.16 -11.32
N ASN A 224 -2.20 9.05 -11.43
CA ASN A 224 -2.11 9.98 -12.54
C ASN A 224 -0.84 9.86 -13.39
N VAL A 225 0.17 9.09 -12.98
CA VAL A 225 1.44 8.98 -13.72
C VAL A 225 1.22 8.47 -15.14
N ALA A 226 0.43 7.41 -15.34
CA ALA A 226 0.15 6.86 -16.67
C ALA A 226 -0.59 7.88 -17.57
N MET A 227 -1.59 8.57 -17.01
CA MET A 227 -2.34 9.61 -17.71
C MET A 227 -1.44 10.78 -18.11
N TYR A 228 -0.50 11.18 -17.24
CA TYR A 228 0.44 12.26 -17.52
C TYR A 228 1.45 11.87 -18.59
N VAL A 229 2.01 10.65 -18.53
CA VAL A 229 2.91 10.08 -19.56
C VAL A 229 2.23 10.10 -20.92
N ALA A 230 0.99 9.60 -20.99
CA ALA A 230 0.19 9.56 -22.21
C ALA A 230 -0.16 10.97 -22.75
N ALA A 231 -0.57 11.88 -21.86
CA ALA A 231 -0.94 13.24 -22.25
C ALA A 231 0.25 14.08 -22.78
N LYS A 232 1.45 13.82 -22.25
CA LYS A 232 2.68 14.49 -22.68
C LYS A 232 3.39 13.79 -23.86
N GLY A 233 2.93 12.62 -24.27
CA GLY A 233 3.57 11.84 -25.33
C GLY A 233 4.94 11.28 -24.95
N PHE A 234 5.20 11.05 -23.67
CA PHE A 234 6.50 10.53 -23.19
C PHE A 234 6.67 9.03 -23.39
N GLY A 235 5.61 8.33 -23.78
CA GLY A 235 5.59 6.89 -24.03
C GLY A 235 4.22 6.27 -23.78
N ASP A 236 4.23 4.99 -23.55
CA ASP A 236 3.07 4.11 -23.37
C ASP A 236 2.97 3.54 -21.94
N ALA A 237 2.16 2.49 -21.78
CA ALA A 237 2.03 1.77 -20.53
C ALA A 237 3.36 1.12 -20.07
N SER A 238 4.24 0.73 -20.99
CA SER A 238 5.56 0.18 -20.65
C SER A 238 6.42 1.23 -19.96
N THR A 239 6.41 2.47 -20.47
CA THR A 239 7.09 3.61 -19.84
C THR A 239 6.53 3.90 -18.44
N SER A 240 5.20 3.90 -18.30
CA SER A 240 4.53 4.07 -16.99
C SER A 240 4.88 2.93 -16.02
N GLY A 241 4.96 1.71 -16.52
CA GLY A 241 5.42 0.54 -15.76
C GLY A 241 6.85 0.66 -15.25
N LEU A 242 7.78 1.16 -16.10
CA LEU A 242 9.17 1.43 -15.71
C LEU A 242 9.28 2.52 -14.63
N ILE A 243 8.49 3.60 -14.75
CA ILE A 243 8.45 4.67 -13.74
C ILE A 243 7.96 4.10 -12.40
N ASN A 244 6.87 3.32 -12.38
CA ASN A 244 6.37 2.70 -11.16
C ASN A 244 7.34 1.63 -10.60
N THR A 245 8.07 0.92 -11.47
CA THR A 245 9.14 0.00 -11.08
C THR A 245 10.26 0.74 -10.36
N SER A 246 10.67 1.92 -10.84
CA SER A 246 11.69 2.76 -10.17
C SER A 246 11.23 3.24 -8.79
N MET A 247 9.94 3.53 -8.64
CA MET A 247 9.34 3.84 -7.33
C MET A 247 9.48 2.67 -6.36
N SER A 248 9.15 1.45 -6.81
CA SER A 248 9.25 0.23 -5.98
C SER A 248 10.71 -0.11 -5.65
N ALA A 249 11.64 0.08 -6.60
CA ALA A 249 13.07 -0.11 -6.37
C ALA A 249 13.63 0.86 -5.31
N ALA A 250 13.27 2.15 -5.40
CA ALA A 250 13.63 3.14 -4.39
C ALA A 250 13.02 2.80 -3.01
N GLY A 251 11.77 2.33 -2.99
CA GLY A 251 11.11 1.86 -1.78
C GLY A 251 11.83 0.66 -1.14
N MET A 252 12.28 -0.30 -1.95
CA MET A 252 13.04 -1.46 -1.47
C MET A 252 14.38 -1.03 -0.83
N LEU A 253 15.15 -0.19 -1.51
CA LEU A 253 16.42 0.34 -0.98
C LEU A 253 16.21 1.12 0.33
N THR A 254 15.19 1.96 0.36
CA THR A 254 14.83 2.73 1.55
C THR A 254 14.40 1.84 2.71
N GLY A 255 13.63 0.79 2.44
CA GLY A 255 13.21 -0.18 3.45
C GLY A 255 14.38 -0.86 4.15
N VAL A 256 15.43 -1.22 3.40
CA VAL A 256 16.69 -1.77 3.97
C VAL A 256 17.40 -0.75 4.87
N LEU A 257 17.34 0.53 4.52
CA LEU A 257 18.00 1.61 5.27
C LEU A 257 17.12 2.17 6.40
N PHE A 258 15.85 1.82 6.46
CA PHE A 258 14.85 2.39 7.38
C PHE A 258 15.32 2.37 8.84
N GLY A 259 15.84 1.24 9.31
CA GLY A 259 16.30 1.12 10.71
C GLY A 259 17.45 2.09 11.06
N ARG A 260 18.36 2.39 10.12
CA ARG A 260 19.40 3.40 10.31
C ARG A 260 18.81 4.81 10.29
N MET A 261 17.91 5.09 9.36
CA MET A 261 17.24 6.38 9.22
C MET A 261 16.38 6.70 10.45
N GLN A 262 15.65 5.72 10.99
CA GLN A 262 14.86 5.84 12.20
C GLN A 262 15.72 6.26 13.39
N ARG A 263 16.92 5.69 13.54
CA ARG A 263 17.85 6.04 14.63
C ARG A 263 18.39 7.46 14.51
N VAL A 264 18.67 7.92 13.28
CA VAL A 264 19.24 9.26 13.01
C VAL A 264 18.16 10.35 13.07
N LEU A 265 17.06 10.14 12.35
CA LEU A 265 16.01 11.15 12.20
C LEU A 265 14.99 11.14 13.35
N ARG A 266 14.84 10.02 14.06
CA ARG A 266 13.91 9.88 15.18
C ARG A 266 12.51 10.43 14.85
N GLN A 267 12.08 11.48 15.54
CA GLN A 267 10.77 12.13 15.35
C GLN A 267 10.64 12.89 14.02
N LEU A 268 11.75 13.25 13.39
CA LEU A 268 11.76 13.99 12.12
C LEU A 268 11.60 13.09 10.90
N ILE A 269 11.58 11.76 11.05
CA ILE A 269 11.51 10.83 9.92
C ILE A 269 10.25 11.05 9.07
N ILE A 270 9.08 11.26 9.68
CA ILE A 270 7.82 11.52 8.99
C ILE A 270 7.87 12.88 8.27
N PRO A 271 8.17 14.02 8.93
CA PRO A 271 8.26 15.31 8.25
C PRO A 271 9.26 15.32 7.08
N VAL A 272 10.48 14.80 7.29
CA VAL A 272 11.51 14.75 6.26
C VAL A 272 11.05 13.92 5.06
N SER A 273 10.43 12.78 5.29
CA SER A 273 9.91 11.92 4.22
C SER A 273 8.80 12.60 3.41
N LEU A 274 7.89 13.32 4.08
CA LEU A 274 6.85 14.11 3.42
C LEU A 274 7.45 15.24 2.56
N VAL A 275 8.49 15.92 3.04
CA VAL A 275 9.19 16.94 2.27
C VAL A 275 9.86 16.34 1.03
N VAL A 276 10.52 15.18 1.16
CA VAL A 276 11.12 14.49 0.01
C VAL A 276 10.05 14.12 -1.02
N GLY A 277 8.91 13.56 -0.58
CA GLY A 277 7.78 13.27 -1.46
C GLY A 277 7.22 14.53 -2.14
N SER A 278 7.10 15.64 -1.39
CA SER A 278 6.68 16.93 -1.91
C SER A 278 7.63 17.46 -2.99
N LEU A 279 8.95 17.42 -2.76
CA LEU A 279 9.96 17.83 -3.75
C LEU A 279 9.91 16.96 -5.00
N GLY A 280 9.66 15.66 -4.86
CA GLY A 280 9.44 14.75 -5.98
C GLY A 280 8.24 15.16 -6.84
N MET A 281 7.10 15.48 -6.22
CA MET A 281 5.91 15.98 -6.93
C MET A 281 6.14 17.34 -7.55
N LEU A 282 6.86 18.24 -6.85
CA LEU A 282 7.23 19.56 -7.36
C LEU A 282 8.10 19.47 -8.62
N SER A 283 9.05 18.52 -8.64
CA SER A 283 9.91 18.32 -9.81
C SER A 283 9.12 17.95 -11.07
N ILE A 284 8.06 17.16 -10.92
CA ILE A 284 7.16 16.81 -12.02
C ILE A 284 6.41 18.03 -12.53
N PHE A 285 5.90 18.86 -11.61
CA PHE A 285 5.15 20.07 -11.97
C PHE A 285 6.02 21.12 -12.66
N VAL A 286 7.22 21.39 -12.12
CA VAL A 286 8.10 22.49 -12.59
C VAL A 286 8.87 22.10 -13.85
N ILE A 287 9.46 20.89 -13.86
CA ILE A 287 10.33 20.45 -14.95
C ILE A 287 9.51 19.80 -16.06
N GLY A 288 8.54 18.93 -15.70
CA GLY A 288 7.55 18.37 -16.61
C GLY A 288 8.12 17.50 -17.74
N ASN A 289 9.26 16.84 -17.53
CA ASN A 289 9.90 15.93 -18.47
C ASN A 289 10.01 14.50 -17.93
N LEU A 290 10.41 13.54 -18.78
CA LEU A 290 10.51 12.13 -18.39
C LEU A 290 11.50 11.87 -17.23
N PRO A 291 12.72 12.45 -17.18
CA PRO A 291 13.60 12.31 -16.02
C PRO A 291 12.98 12.79 -14.71
N ALA A 292 12.21 13.88 -14.72
CA ALA A 292 11.54 14.39 -13.54
C ALA A 292 10.48 13.40 -13.01
N LEU A 293 9.82 12.65 -13.90
CA LEU A 293 8.89 11.58 -13.50
C LEU A 293 9.61 10.44 -12.77
N PHE A 294 10.80 10.03 -13.23
CA PHE A 294 11.61 9.03 -12.53
C PHE A 294 12.09 9.51 -11.17
N ILE A 295 12.56 10.76 -11.09
CA ILE A 295 12.97 11.37 -9.80
C ILE A 295 11.76 11.45 -8.85
N GLY A 296 10.63 11.94 -9.35
CA GLY A 296 9.39 11.99 -8.59
C GLY A 296 8.94 10.63 -8.08
N ALA A 297 9.01 9.59 -8.94
CA ALA A 297 8.72 8.21 -8.57
C ALA A 297 9.64 7.71 -7.44
N MET A 298 10.95 7.93 -7.56
CA MET A 298 11.92 7.52 -6.54
C MET A 298 11.67 8.24 -5.20
N CYS A 299 11.37 9.53 -5.22
CA CYS A 299 11.00 10.30 -4.03
C CYS A 299 9.70 9.79 -3.39
N CYS A 300 8.70 9.46 -4.21
CA CYS A 300 7.45 8.86 -3.72
C CYS A 300 7.68 7.47 -3.12
N GLY A 301 8.53 6.64 -3.73
CA GLY A 301 8.93 5.33 -3.21
C GLY A 301 9.65 5.43 -1.86
N PHE A 302 10.58 6.38 -1.74
CA PHE A 302 11.22 6.71 -0.48
C PHE A 302 10.19 7.10 0.60
N CYS A 303 9.28 8.00 0.26
CA CYS A 303 8.25 8.49 1.15
C CYS A 303 7.33 7.35 1.64
N LEU A 304 6.86 6.50 0.72
CA LEU A 304 6.00 5.35 1.03
C LEU A 304 6.68 4.35 1.97
N ALA A 305 7.94 4.03 1.70
CA ALA A 305 8.71 3.04 2.45
C ALA A 305 9.15 3.54 3.85
N THR A 306 9.14 4.85 4.08
CA THR A 306 9.47 5.43 5.38
C THR A 306 8.23 5.72 6.22
N ILE A 307 7.18 6.30 5.65
CA ILE A 307 6.03 6.79 6.43
C ILE A 307 5.18 5.66 6.98
N ASN A 308 4.93 4.60 6.21
CA ASN A 308 4.11 3.49 6.67
C ASN A 308 4.69 2.82 7.94
N PRO A 309 5.97 2.37 7.96
CA PRO A 309 6.53 1.79 9.17
C PRO A 309 6.73 2.83 10.29
N ALA A 310 7.04 4.09 9.98
CA ALA A 310 7.18 5.13 10.99
C ALA A 310 5.84 5.46 11.66
N GLY A 311 4.75 5.57 10.90
CA GLY A 311 3.41 5.84 11.44
C GLY A 311 2.90 4.70 12.33
N THR A 312 3.09 3.44 11.90
CA THR A 312 2.72 2.27 12.71
C THR A 312 3.59 2.16 13.97
N PHE A 313 4.88 2.47 13.88
CA PHE A 313 5.78 2.51 15.02
C PHE A 313 5.35 3.58 16.05
N VAL A 314 5.05 4.79 15.60
CA VAL A 314 4.55 5.87 16.48
C VAL A 314 3.23 5.47 17.14
N ALA A 315 2.29 4.88 16.38
CA ALA A 315 1.01 4.42 16.91
C ALA A 315 1.16 3.34 17.98
N ALA A 316 2.03 2.34 17.72
CA ALA A 316 2.28 1.24 18.64
C ALA A 316 2.88 1.72 19.97
N ASN A 317 3.80 2.69 19.93
CA ASN A 317 4.50 3.20 21.11
C ASN A 317 3.77 4.36 21.81
N ALA A 318 2.69 4.87 21.21
CA ALA A 318 1.90 5.95 21.81
C ALA A 318 0.93 5.48 22.89
N VAL A 319 0.64 4.18 22.97
CA VAL A 319 -0.37 3.60 23.84
C VAL A 319 0.18 2.39 24.59
N HIS A 320 -0.56 1.92 25.62
CA HIS A 320 -0.20 0.70 26.33
C HIS A 320 -0.22 -0.52 25.38
N ALA A 321 0.65 -1.50 25.62
CA ALA A 321 0.83 -2.69 24.76
C ALA A 321 -0.47 -3.45 24.49
N SER A 322 -1.43 -3.45 25.43
CA SER A 322 -2.73 -4.13 25.30
C SER A 322 -3.62 -3.58 24.16
N ILE A 323 -3.45 -2.31 23.79
CA ILE A 323 -4.24 -1.64 22.73
C ILE A 323 -3.40 -1.16 21.55
N SER A 324 -2.11 -1.54 21.49
CA SER A 324 -1.20 -1.13 20.42
C SER A 324 -1.66 -1.61 19.05
N SER A 325 -2.23 -2.82 18.96
CA SER A 325 -2.82 -3.35 17.72
C SER A 325 -4.00 -2.51 17.23
N LEU A 326 -4.86 -2.04 18.14
CA LEU A 326 -5.96 -1.14 17.79
C LEU A 326 -5.44 0.22 17.28
N ALA A 327 -4.40 0.77 17.91
CA ALA A 327 -3.78 2.02 17.48
C ALA A 327 -3.17 1.91 16.07
N ILE A 328 -2.44 0.81 15.79
CA ILE A 328 -1.90 0.51 14.46
C ILE A 328 -3.04 0.40 13.43
N ALA A 329 -4.11 -0.31 13.80
CA ALA A 329 -5.25 -0.52 12.92
C ALA A 329 -5.93 0.81 12.54
N VAL A 330 -6.14 1.72 13.50
CA VAL A 330 -6.74 3.05 13.24
C VAL A 330 -5.86 3.87 12.30
N VAL A 331 -4.55 3.88 12.50
CA VAL A 331 -3.59 4.62 11.68
C VAL A 331 -3.52 4.07 10.27
N THR A 332 -3.48 2.74 10.11
CA THR A 332 -3.48 2.07 8.80
C THR A 332 -4.80 2.27 8.06
N ALA A 333 -5.92 2.19 8.80
CA ALA A 333 -7.25 2.46 8.27
C ALA A 333 -7.36 3.86 7.68
N SER A 334 -6.89 4.86 8.43
CA SER A 334 -6.91 6.26 7.98
C SER A 334 -6.12 6.46 6.69
N CYS A 335 -4.95 5.81 6.58
CA CYS A 335 -4.17 5.82 5.33
C CYS A 335 -4.96 5.21 4.16
N SER A 336 -5.58 4.04 4.36
CA SER A 336 -6.36 3.35 3.30
C SER A 336 -7.55 4.17 2.83
N VAL A 337 -8.25 4.85 3.75
CA VAL A 337 -9.33 5.79 3.40
C VAL A 337 -8.78 6.97 2.61
N GLY A 338 -7.63 7.52 3.01
CA GLY A 338 -6.95 8.60 2.26
C GLY A 338 -6.61 8.19 0.83
N ILE A 339 -6.06 6.99 0.65
CA ILE A 339 -5.75 6.41 -0.67
C ILE A 339 -7.02 6.31 -1.53
N PHE A 340 -8.11 5.81 -0.97
CA PHE A 340 -9.38 5.66 -1.68
C PHE A 340 -9.97 7.00 -2.14
N VAL A 341 -9.91 8.02 -1.29
CA VAL A 341 -10.46 9.36 -1.56
C VAL A 341 -9.56 10.18 -2.51
N SER A 342 -8.28 9.85 -2.62
CA SER A 342 -7.26 10.57 -3.39
C SER A 342 -7.70 10.92 -4.84
N PRO A 343 -8.19 9.98 -5.67
CA PRO A 343 -8.59 10.30 -7.04
C PRO A 343 -9.81 11.22 -7.11
N LEU A 344 -10.75 11.10 -6.16
CA LEU A 344 -11.93 11.97 -6.11
C LEU A 344 -11.52 13.43 -5.91
N LEU A 345 -10.67 13.69 -4.90
CA LEU A 345 -10.20 15.04 -4.59
C LEU A 345 -9.27 15.59 -5.68
N SER A 346 -8.32 14.79 -6.17
CA SER A 346 -7.38 15.25 -7.19
C SER A 346 -8.05 15.55 -8.53
N ASN A 347 -9.09 14.80 -8.91
CA ASN A 347 -9.86 15.07 -10.11
C ASN A 347 -10.78 16.29 -9.94
N ALA A 348 -11.39 16.48 -8.76
CA ALA A 348 -12.17 17.70 -8.48
C ALA A 348 -11.30 18.96 -8.61
N VAL A 349 -10.06 18.94 -8.07
CA VAL A 349 -9.11 20.04 -8.20
C VAL A 349 -8.70 20.27 -9.65
N ALA A 350 -8.43 19.21 -10.42
CA ALA A 350 -8.09 19.36 -11.85
C ALA A 350 -9.25 19.94 -12.65
N ASN A 351 -10.49 19.50 -12.41
CA ASN A 351 -11.67 20.01 -13.08
C ASN A 351 -11.90 21.49 -12.78
N ALA A 352 -11.70 21.93 -11.53
CA ALA A 352 -11.75 23.34 -11.14
C ALA A 352 -10.66 24.17 -11.81
N ALA A 353 -9.54 23.56 -12.20
CA ALA A 353 -8.40 24.19 -12.90
C ALA A 353 -8.46 24.00 -14.44
N GLY A 354 -9.63 23.74 -15.02
CA GLY A 354 -9.80 23.56 -16.45
C GLY A 354 -9.27 22.25 -17.03
N GLY A 355 -9.15 21.21 -16.22
CA GLY A 355 -8.71 19.87 -16.65
C GLY A 355 -7.20 19.66 -16.72
N ASN A 356 -6.41 20.58 -16.21
CA ASN A 356 -4.95 20.50 -16.27
C ASN A 356 -4.39 19.44 -15.30
N LEU A 357 -3.84 18.35 -15.87
CA LEU A 357 -3.25 17.24 -15.10
C LEU A 357 -2.05 17.67 -14.23
N ALA A 358 -1.25 18.66 -14.68
CA ALA A 358 -0.09 19.12 -13.92
C ALA A 358 -0.49 19.77 -12.59
N VAL A 359 -1.67 20.39 -12.51
CA VAL A 359 -2.18 21.01 -11.28
C VAL A 359 -2.39 19.96 -10.17
N LYS A 360 -2.67 18.71 -10.51
CA LYS A 360 -2.79 17.63 -9.51
C LYS A 360 -1.47 17.41 -8.76
N PHE A 361 -0.33 17.47 -9.47
CA PHE A 361 0.99 17.33 -8.85
C PHE A 361 1.34 18.54 -7.99
N LEU A 362 0.96 19.77 -8.42
CA LEU A 362 1.11 20.96 -7.58
C LEU A 362 0.27 20.85 -6.31
N TRP A 363 -0.99 20.43 -6.43
CA TRP A 363 -1.87 20.20 -5.28
C TRP A 363 -1.30 19.17 -4.31
N ALA A 364 -0.77 18.06 -4.83
CA ALA A 364 -0.11 17.03 -4.03
C ALA A 364 1.16 17.56 -3.35
N THR A 365 1.95 18.39 -4.05
CA THR A 365 3.13 19.08 -3.49
C THR A 365 2.77 19.92 -2.28
N LEU A 366 1.78 20.82 -2.45
CA LEU A 366 1.33 21.70 -1.38
C LEU A 366 0.74 20.92 -0.20
N GLY A 367 -0.02 19.87 -0.52
CA GLY A 367 -0.62 18.99 0.48
C GLY A 367 0.42 18.21 1.29
N LEU A 368 1.41 17.58 0.64
CA LEU A 368 2.48 16.86 1.34
C LEU A 368 3.34 17.82 2.17
N PHE A 369 3.69 18.99 1.62
CA PHE A 369 4.45 20.01 2.36
C PHE A 369 3.67 20.53 3.56
N GLY A 370 2.39 20.87 3.38
CA GLY A 370 1.50 21.29 4.48
C GLY A 370 1.36 20.21 5.55
N THR A 371 1.27 18.93 5.13
CA THR A 371 1.23 17.79 6.06
C THR A 371 2.55 17.65 6.82
N ALA A 372 3.70 17.92 6.18
CA ALA A 372 5.01 17.92 6.85
C ALA A 372 5.10 19.00 7.92
N VAL A 373 4.66 20.21 7.61
CA VAL A 373 4.61 21.33 8.55
C VAL A 373 3.66 21.00 9.72
N LEU A 374 2.48 20.47 9.41
CA LEU A 374 1.51 20.02 10.42
C LEU A 374 2.12 18.96 11.34
N ALA A 375 2.87 18.01 10.79
CA ALA A 375 3.52 16.95 11.56
C ALA A 375 4.58 17.51 12.52
N VAL A 376 5.38 18.50 12.10
CA VAL A 376 6.37 19.17 12.96
C VAL A 376 5.67 19.92 14.11
N ILE A 377 4.71 20.78 13.77
CA ILE A 377 4.00 21.60 14.75
C ILE A 377 3.22 20.71 15.74
N GLY A 378 2.50 19.73 15.24
CA GLY A 378 1.69 18.82 16.07
C GLY A 378 2.55 17.98 17.00
N ASN A 379 3.69 17.44 16.54
CA ASN A 379 4.62 16.73 17.42
C ASN A 379 5.16 17.66 18.53
N ALA A 380 5.57 18.89 18.18
CA ALA A 380 6.06 19.85 19.17
C ALA A 380 5.01 20.22 20.23
N ILE A 381 3.73 20.33 19.85
CA ILE A 381 2.62 20.60 20.78
C ILE A 381 2.35 19.39 21.68
N LEU A 382 2.32 18.19 21.11
CA LEU A 382 2.05 16.95 21.87
C LEU A 382 3.16 16.66 22.87
N ASP A 383 4.42 16.88 22.48
CA ASP A 383 5.58 16.69 23.36
C ASP A 383 5.57 17.69 24.53
N LYS A 384 5.19 18.96 24.30
CA LYS A 384 5.01 19.96 25.38
C LYS A 384 3.89 19.58 26.36
N LYS A 385 2.85 18.89 25.88
CA LYS A 385 1.74 18.43 26.75
C LYS A 385 2.04 17.10 27.46
N GLY A 386 3.21 16.50 27.27
CA GLY A 386 3.58 15.21 27.86
C GLY A 386 2.73 14.02 27.38
N ILE A 387 2.03 14.17 26.25
CA ILE A 387 1.14 13.13 25.73
C ILE A 387 1.98 12.15 24.88
N GLY A 388 2.31 10.98 25.44
CA GLY A 388 2.89 9.85 24.70
C GLY A 388 4.41 9.87 24.54
N GLY A 389 5.13 10.47 25.47
CA GLY A 389 6.57 10.25 25.62
C GLY A 389 6.84 9.20 26.68
N GLN A 390 7.01 7.92 26.32
CA GLN A 390 7.86 7.08 27.16
C GLN A 390 9.26 7.66 27.05
N LYS A 391 9.74 8.18 28.19
CA LYS A 391 11.16 8.55 28.36
C LYS A 391 11.98 7.31 28.01
N SER A 392 12.87 7.46 27.04
CA SER A 392 13.90 6.51 26.65
C SER A 392 14.76 6.10 27.83
#